data_91f96c55edd880ec42e40a5689e02283
#
_entry.id   91f96c55edd880ec42e40a5689e02283
#
_cell.length_a   1.000
_cell.length_b   1.000
_cell.length_c   1.000
_cell.angle_alpha   90.00
_cell.angle_beta   90.00
_cell.angle_gamma   90.00
#
_symmetry.space_group_name_H-M   'P 1'
#
loop_
_entity.id
_entity.type
_entity.pdbx_description
1 polymer ?
#
loop_
_entity_poly.entity_id
_entity_poly.type
_entity_poly.pdbx_seq_one_letter_code
_entity_poly.pdbx_strand_id
1 'polypeptide(L)'
;MFFRKAVMLLLGATALANSVVAQSTPSPAAITRTVVAATKLPTVTEAPLYFRAVSVTLPPGQTSSVSAANGIIYQMSGSTEIVGDDQARTLNPGEGLFIAAGKQVMLKSSSGVPSTFLHFVLAPATDLNRSAGTAPATVTELYRTSAAIPDLKPGAYDLNLTRVTFPAQMPSNPPHHRSGAALYYIVSGMGANTVDGKTEAKGPGSLIYEPFDLVHQWGSPGSEPFTFLAFNINPEGVTAVLPGAPAKTQ
;
A
#
# COMPACT_ATOMS: atom_id res chain seq x y z
N MET A 1 65.88 -63.80 42.86
CA MET A 1 66.06 -62.55 42.08
C MET A 1 64.78 -62.33 41.27
N PHE A 2 63.84 -61.58 41.81
CA PHE A 2 62.50 -61.36 41.23
C PHE A 2 62.33 -59.93 40.76
N PHE A 3 62.25 -59.76 39.45
CA PHE A 3 61.93 -58.46 38.86
C PHE A 3 60.39 -58.22 38.84
N ARG A 4 59.89 -57.25 39.57
CA ARG A 4 58.53 -56.76 39.49
C ARG A 4 58.44 -55.69 38.38
N LYS A 5 57.66 -56.02 37.35
CA LYS A 5 57.27 -54.99 36.33
C LYS A 5 56.08 -54.21 36.84
N ALA A 6 56.23 -52.86 37.01
CA ALA A 6 55.16 -51.97 37.26
C ALA A 6 54.44 -51.58 35.96
N VAL A 7 53.14 -51.79 35.91
CA VAL A 7 52.27 -51.36 34.80
C VAL A 7 51.68 -50.02 35.19
N MET A 8 52.02 -48.99 34.40
CA MET A 8 51.51 -47.60 34.61
C MET A 8 50.25 -47.48 33.75
N LEU A 9 49.06 -47.29 34.40
CA LEU A 9 47.80 -47.05 33.76
C LEU A 9 47.65 -45.54 33.50
N LEU A 10 47.65 -45.11 32.23
CA LEU A 10 47.32 -43.72 31.86
C LEU A 10 45.78 -43.61 31.73
N LEU A 11 45.16 -42.87 32.62
CA LEU A 11 43.77 -42.42 32.47
C LEU A 11 43.76 -41.21 31.55
N GLY A 12 43.25 -41.39 30.31
CA GLY A 12 42.95 -40.28 29.41
C GLY A 12 41.59 -39.68 29.75
N ALA A 13 41.59 -38.43 30.21
CA ALA A 13 40.38 -37.64 30.40
C ALA A 13 39.95 -37.04 29.05
N THR A 14 38.91 -37.60 28.45
CA THR A 14 38.25 -36.97 27.27
C THR A 14 37.34 -35.85 27.72
N ALA A 15 37.73 -34.58 27.48
CA ALA A 15 36.88 -33.42 27.65
C ALA A 15 35.87 -33.35 26.50
N LEU A 16 34.59 -33.61 26.79
CA LEU A 16 33.47 -33.35 25.88
C LEU A 16 33.24 -31.84 25.80
N ALA A 17 33.70 -31.23 24.70
CA ALA A 17 33.36 -29.85 24.39
C ALA A 17 31.87 -29.77 23.93
N ASN A 18 30.99 -29.31 24.80
CA ASN A 18 29.62 -28.96 24.42
C ASN A 18 29.65 -27.72 23.53
N SER A 19 29.51 -27.90 22.23
CA SER A 19 29.28 -26.82 21.28
C SER A 19 27.89 -26.26 21.52
N VAL A 20 27.80 -25.12 22.20
CA VAL A 20 26.57 -24.32 22.30
C VAL A 20 26.35 -23.72 20.91
N VAL A 21 25.43 -24.33 20.13
CA VAL A 21 24.92 -23.73 18.90
C VAL A 21 24.09 -22.51 19.35
N ALA A 22 24.64 -21.33 19.15
CA ALA A 22 23.90 -20.08 19.31
C ALA A 22 22.72 -20.11 18.32
N GLN A 23 21.51 -20.29 18.83
CA GLN A 23 20.31 -20.11 18.05
C GLN A 23 20.24 -18.62 17.67
N SER A 24 20.43 -18.33 16.38
CA SER A 24 20.17 -17.00 15.85
C SER A 24 18.68 -16.68 16.10
N THR A 25 18.39 -15.73 16.95
CA THR A 25 17.03 -15.19 17.11
C THR A 25 16.59 -14.66 15.74
N PRO A 26 15.43 -15.10 15.21
CA PRO A 26 14.96 -14.59 13.94
C PRO A 26 14.82 -13.06 14.04
N SER A 27 15.33 -12.36 13.04
CA SER A 27 15.16 -10.91 12.92
C SER A 27 13.67 -10.58 12.95
N PRO A 28 13.23 -9.58 13.71
CA PRO A 28 11.81 -9.23 13.75
C PRO A 28 11.32 -8.95 12.32
N ALA A 29 10.16 -9.48 11.98
CA ALA A 29 9.57 -9.29 10.66
C ALA A 29 9.37 -7.79 10.41
N ALA A 30 9.81 -7.31 9.25
CA ALA A 30 9.77 -5.89 8.90
C ALA A 30 8.53 -5.55 8.07
N ILE A 31 8.09 -4.29 8.12
CA ILE A 31 7.06 -3.75 7.23
C ILE A 31 7.58 -3.84 5.79
N THR A 32 6.80 -4.47 4.92
CA THR A 32 7.11 -4.52 3.49
C THR A 32 6.34 -3.46 2.72
N ARG A 33 6.98 -2.90 1.68
CA ARG A 33 6.40 -1.89 0.79
C ARG A 33 6.69 -2.29 -0.66
N THR A 34 5.64 -2.41 -1.46
CA THR A 34 5.75 -2.74 -2.88
C THR A 34 5.02 -1.67 -3.68
N VAL A 35 5.74 -0.95 -4.53
CA VAL A 35 5.12 -0.01 -5.46
C VAL A 35 4.36 -0.81 -6.51
N VAL A 36 3.05 -0.62 -6.59
CA VAL A 36 2.15 -1.28 -7.54
C VAL A 36 2.16 -0.55 -8.88
N ALA A 37 2.04 0.77 -8.83
CA ALA A 37 2.15 1.65 -9.98
C ALA A 37 2.59 3.03 -9.52
N ALA A 38 3.34 3.73 -10.36
CA ALA A 38 3.81 5.09 -10.09
C ALA A 38 3.94 5.90 -11.37
N THR A 39 3.83 7.21 -11.22
CA THR A 39 4.11 8.19 -12.28
C THR A 39 4.59 9.50 -11.67
N LYS A 40 5.23 10.31 -12.51
CA LYS A 40 5.51 11.72 -12.20
C LYS A 40 4.45 12.60 -12.86
N LEU A 41 3.90 13.52 -12.08
CA LEU A 41 3.04 14.59 -12.56
C LEU A 41 3.91 15.85 -12.68
N PRO A 42 4.38 16.22 -13.87
CA PRO A 42 5.35 17.32 -14.05
C PRO A 42 4.77 18.67 -13.66
N THR A 43 3.45 18.80 -13.73
CA THR A 43 2.74 20.00 -13.31
C THR A 43 1.40 19.62 -12.69
N VAL A 44 1.23 19.89 -11.41
CA VAL A 44 -0.07 19.93 -10.78
C VAL A 44 -0.58 21.37 -10.96
N THR A 45 -1.74 21.52 -11.60
CA THR A 45 -2.34 22.82 -11.90
C THR A 45 -2.84 23.50 -10.61
N GLU A 46 -3.15 24.79 -10.69
CA GLU A 46 -3.75 25.56 -9.59
C GLU A 46 -5.18 25.12 -9.23
N ALA A 47 -5.79 24.21 -10.01
CA ALA A 47 -7.13 23.72 -9.74
C ALA A 47 -7.14 22.86 -8.46
N PRO A 48 -8.15 23.05 -7.58
CA PRO A 48 -8.34 22.19 -6.43
C PRO A 48 -8.49 20.73 -6.85
N LEU A 49 -7.72 19.83 -6.21
CA LEU A 49 -7.75 18.41 -6.48
C LEU A 49 -8.32 17.64 -5.30
N TYR A 50 -8.95 16.51 -5.61
CA TYR A 50 -9.65 15.65 -4.66
C TYR A 50 -9.21 14.20 -4.85
N PHE A 51 -9.19 13.43 -3.79
CA PHE A 51 -9.13 11.98 -3.91
C PHE A 51 -10.52 11.40 -4.09
N ARG A 52 -10.60 10.41 -4.98
CA ARG A 52 -11.76 9.57 -5.18
C ARG A 52 -11.32 8.12 -5.31
N ALA A 53 -12.06 7.19 -4.71
CA ALA A 53 -11.88 5.76 -4.89
C ALA A 53 -13.20 5.12 -5.29
N VAL A 54 -13.17 4.29 -6.32
CA VAL A 54 -14.32 3.52 -6.79
C VAL A 54 -13.96 2.05 -6.93
N SER A 55 -14.94 1.17 -6.72
CA SER A 55 -14.88 -0.23 -7.12
C SER A 55 -15.61 -0.39 -8.44
N VAL A 56 -15.00 -1.09 -9.39
CA VAL A 56 -15.56 -1.38 -10.70
C VAL A 56 -15.57 -2.88 -10.89
N THR A 57 -16.74 -3.43 -11.27
CA THR A 57 -16.91 -4.84 -11.59
C THR A 57 -17.40 -5.00 -13.02
N LEU A 58 -16.65 -5.80 -13.79
CA LEU A 58 -16.99 -6.18 -15.17
C LEU A 58 -17.48 -7.63 -15.18
N PRO A 59 -18.65 -7.93 -15.78
CA PRO A 59 -19.05 -9.31 -16.02
C PRO A 59 -18.05 -10.06 -16.92
N PRO A 60 -17.97 -11.40 -16.86
CA PRO A 60 -17.04 -12.18 -17.66
C PRO A 60 -17.12 -11.86 -19.15
N GLY A 61 -15.98 -11.67 -19.81
CA GLY A 61 -15.88 -11.40 -21.25
C GLY A 61 -16.41 -10.04 -21.72
N GLN A 62 -17.00 -9.24 -20.83
CA GLN A 62 -17.55 -7.93 -21.18
C GLN A 62 -16.47 -6.84 -21.21
N THR A 63 -16.79 -5.79 -21.96
CA THR A 63 -15.93 -4.60 -22.11
C THR A 63 -16.60 -3.37 -21.54
N SER A 64 -15.79 -2.44 -21.07
CA SER A 64 -16.19 -1.10 -20.63
C SER A 64 -15.12 -0.12 -21.07
N SER A 65 -15.41 1.16 -21.06
CA SER A 65 -14.40 2.19 -21.25
C SER A 65 -14.34 3.11 -20.03
N VAL A 66 -13.16 3.56 -19.70
CA VAL A 66 -12.93 4.56 -18.67
C VAL A 66 -12.15 5.74 -19.27
N SER A 67 -12.60 6.94 -18.96
CA SER A 67 -11.86 8.18 -19.18
C SER A 67 -11.84 8.91 -17.85
N ALA A 68 -10.67 9.11 -17.29
CA ALA A 68 -10.54 9.63 -15.96
C ALA A 68 -9.54 10.80 -15.90
N ALA A 69 -9.50 11.47 -14.75
CA ALA A 69 -8.36 12.22 -14.29
C ALA A 69 -7.18 11.26 -13.99
N ASN A 70 -6.04 11.78 -13.58
CA ASN A 70 -4.90 10.93 -13.19
C ASN A 70 -5.32 9.91 -12.14
N GLY A 71 -5.11 8.63 -12.41
CA GLY A 71 -5.56 7.57 -11.52
C GLY A 71 -4.78 6.27 -11.66
N ILE A 72 -4.94 5.39 -10.68
CA ILE A 72 -4.32 4.08 -10.68
C ILE A 72 -5.40 3.02 -10.48
N ILE A 73 -5.48 2.07 -11.41
CA ILE A 73 -6.28 0.85 -11.27
C ILE A 73 -5.48 -0.18 -10.49
N TYR A 74 -6.13 -0.87 -9.57
CA TYR A 74 -5.59 -2.01 -8.83
C TYR A 74 -6.54 -3.20 -8.94
N GLN A 75 -6.05 -4.32 -9.51
CA GLN A 75 -6.84 -5.52 -9.71
C GLN A 75 -7.05 -6.27 -8.38
N MET A 76 -8.31 -6.46 -8.00
CA MET A 76 -8.69 -7.16 -6.77
C MET A 76 -8.97 -8.65 -7.02
N SER A 77 -9.74 -8.97 -8.07
CA SER A 77 -10.11 -10.35 -8.40
C SER A 77 -10.45 -10.48 -9.89
N GLY A 78 -10.35 -11.69 -10.42
CA GLY A 78 -10.43 -11.92 -11.86
C GLY A 78 -9.22 -11.31 -12.58
N SER A 79 -9.34 -11.05 -13.88
CA SER A 79 -8.30 -10.40 -14.67
C SER A 79 -8.92 -9.41 -15.65
N THR A 80 -8.28 -8.27 -15.81
CA THR A 80 -8.72 -7.21 -16.74
C THR A 80 -7.65 -6.96 -17.79
N GLU A 81 -8.00 -7.13 -19.06
CA GLU A 81 -7.22 -6.63 -20.18
C GLU A 81 -7.51 -5.13 -20.35
N ILE A 82 -6.47 -4.32 -20.33
CA ILE A 82 -6.53 -2.87 -20.54
C ILE A 82 -5.92 -2.58 -21.90
N VAL A 83 -6.68 -1.96 -22.79
CA VAL A 83 -6.23 -1.55 -24.11
C VAL A 83 -6.28 -0.03 -24.19
N GLY A 84 -5.10 0.57 -24.32
CA GLY A 84 -4.89 2.00 -24.54
C GLY A 84 -4.23 2.24 -25.90
N ASP A 85 -3.77 3.47 -26.12
CA ASP A 85 -3.21 3.91 -27.40
C ASP A 85 -1.97 3.11 -27.84
N ASP A 86 -1.17 2.58 -26.90
CA ASP A 86 0.16 2.04 -27.20
C ASP A 86 0.31 0.52 -26.98
N GLN A 87 -0.44 -0.09 -26.05
CA GLN A 87 -0.32 -1.53 -25.76
C GLN A 87 -1.54 -2.08 -25.00
N ALA A 88 -1.82 -3.36 -25.25
CA ALA A 88 -2.71 -4.15 -24.39
C ALA A 88 -1.91 -4.71 -23.20
N ARG A 89 -2.45 -4.57 -21.99
CA ARG A 89 -1.88 -5.15 -20.77
C ARG A 89 -2.95 -5.85 -19.96
N THR A 90 -2.69 -7.08 -19.56
CA THR A 90 -3.55 -7.81 -18.62
C THR A 90 -3.10 -7.55 -17.19
N LEU A 91 -4.02 -7.15 -16.33
CA LEU A 91 -3.83 -7.05 -14.89
C LEU A 91 -4.42 -8.27 -14.20
N ASN A 92 -3.59 -8.93 -13.40
CA ASN A 92 -3.96 -10.02 -12.49
C ASN A 92 -4.11 -9.49 -11.05
N PRO A 93 -4.76 -10.22 -10.14
CA PRO A 93 -4.90 -9.79 -8.75
C PRO A 93 -3.58 -9.35 -8.12
N GLY A 94 -3.57 -8.16 -7.52
CA GLY A 94 -2.39 -7.55 -6.92
C GLY A 94 -1.56 -6.66 -7.84
N GLU A 95 -1.85 -6.63 -9.14
CA GLU A 95 -1.21 -5.74 -10.11
C GLU A 95 -1.98 -4.43 -10.29
N GLY A 96 -1.31 -3.40 -10.81
CA GLY A 96 -1.93 -2.11 -11.09
C GLY A 96 -1.32 -1.38 -12.26
N LEU A 97 -2.03 -0.37 -12.74
CA LEU A 97 -1.65 0.47 -13.86
C LEU A 97 -2.08 1.91 -13.64
N PHE A 98 -1.19 2.85 -13.95
CA PHE A 98 -1.52 4.27 -14.03
C PHE A 98 -2.25 4.59 -15.33
N ILE A 99 -3.31 5.42 -15.23
CA ILE A 99 -4.05 6.00 -16.36
C ILE A 99 -3.94 7.51 -16.26
N ALA A 100 -3.38 8.12 -17.30
CA ALA A 100 -3.19 9.57 -17.35
C ALA A 100 -4.52 10.31 -17.59
N ALA A 101 -4.60 11.52 -17.08
CA ALA A 101 -5.74 12.41 -17.33
C ALA A 101 -5.98 12.61 -18.83
N GLY A 102 -7.24 12.59 -19.22
CA GLY A 102 -7.67 12.77 -20.61
C GLY A 102 -7.49 11.55 -21.50
N LYS A 103 -6.84 10.48 -21.01
CA LYS A 103 -6.75 9.21 -21.76
C LYS A 103 -8.02 8.39 -21.58
N GLN A 104 -8.51 7.85 -22.69
CA GLN A 104 -9.56 6.85 -22.68
C GLN A 104 -8.94 5.48 -22.89
N VAL A 105 -9.27 4.54 -22.00
CA VAL A 105 -8.82 3.14 -22.11
C VAL A 105 -10.02 2.21 -22.17
N MET A 106 -9.90 1.12 -22.93
CA MET A 106 -10.87 0.04 -22.95
C MET A 106 -10.45 -1.01 -21.91
N LEU A 107 -11.42 -1.47 -21.15
CA LEU A 107 -11.27 -2.50 -20.12
C LEU A 107 -12.08 -3.71 -20.53
N LYS A 108 -11.47 -4.90 -20.50
CA LYS A 108 -12.15 -6.16 -20.83
C LYS A 108 -11.91 -7.18 -19.73
N SER A 109 -12.97 -7.76 -19.18
CA SER A 109 -12.83 -8.92 -18.32
C SER A 109 -12.31 -10.10 -19.14
N SER A 110 -11.08 -10.54 -18.87
CA SER A 110 -10.38 -11.59 -19.61
C SER A 110 -10.43 -12.96 -18.95
N SER A 111 -11.07 -13.07 -17.78
CA SER A 111 -11.29 -14.33 -17.06
C SER A 111 -12.72 -14.83 -17.22
N GLY A 112 -12.95 -16.14 -16.97
CA GLY A 112 -14.30 -16.73 -16.93
C GLY A 112 -15.13 -16.34 -15.71
N VAL A 113 -14.60 -15.49 -14.84
CA VAL A 113 -15.26 -14.95 -13.64
C VAL A 113 -15.32 -13.42 -13.74
N PRO A 114 -16.20 -12.75 -12.99
CA PRO A 114 -16.23 -11.29 -12.97
C PRO A 114 -14.85 -10.72 -12.58
N SER A 115 -14.46 -9.65 -13.26
CA SER A 115 -13.25 -8.90 -12.94
C SER A 115 -13.61 -7.71 -12.06
N THR A 116 -12.97 -7.60 -10.88
CA THR A 116 -13.17 -6.48 -9.96
C THR A 116 -11.85 -5.78 -9.71
N PHE A 117 -11.85 -4.47 -9.84
CA PHE A 117 -10.70 -3.63 -9.54
C PHE A 117 -11.12 -2.37 -8.77
N LEU A 118 -10.16 -1.80 -8.03
CA LEU A 118 -10.25 -0.47 -7.45
C LEU A 118 -9.66 0.54 -8.43
N HIS A 119 -10.28 1.70 -8.54
CA HIS A 119 -9.73 2.83 -9.28
C HIS A 119 -9.59 4.02 -8.33
N PHE A 120 -8.36 4.34 -7.99
CA PHE A 120 -7.99 5.50 -7.21
C PHE A 120 -7.72 6.66 -8.17
N VAL A 121 -8.33 7.81 -7.92
CA VAL A 121 -8.31 8.95 -8.83
C VAL A 121 -7.94 10.23 -8.07
N LEU A 122 -7.03 11.00 -8.65
CA LEU A 122 -6.74 12.38 -8.28
C LEU A 122 -7.44 13.30 -9.29
N ALA A 123 -8.56 13.89 -8.89
CA ALA A 123 -9.48 14.57 -9.81
C ALA A 123 -9.69 16.04 -9.46
N PRO A 124 -9.80 16.94 -10.46
CA PRO A 124 -10.37 18.27 -10.26
C PRO A 124 -11.87 18.16 -9.98
N ALA A 125 -12.45 19.23 -9.42
CA ALA A 125 -13.87 19.28 -9.08
C ALA A 125 -14.79 18.94 -10.27
N THR A 126 -14.42 19.34 -11.49
CA THR A 126 -15.18 19.07 -12.73
C THR A 126 -15.30 17.59 -13.07
N ASP A 127 -14.36 16.77 -12.60
CA ASP A 127 -14.29 15.33 -12.90
C ASP A 127 -14.83 14.43 -11.78
N LEU A 128 -15.18 15.01 -10.63
CA LEU A 128 -15.64 14.24 -9.47
C LEU A 128 -16.90 13.40 -9.75
N ASN A 129 -17.78 13.89 -10.63
CA ASN A 129 -19.01 13.19 -10.98
C ASN A 129 -18.90 12.40 -12.29
N ARG A 130 -17.72 12.37 -12.92
CA ARG A 130 -17.50 11.57 -14.13
C ARG A 130 -17.57 10.07 -13.80
N SER A 131 -18.27 9.30 -14.63
CA SER A 131 -18.33 7.85 -14.46
C SER A 131 -16.95 7.23 -14.62
N ALA A 132 -16.59 6.30 -13.72
CA ALA A 132 -15.36 5.52 -13.81
C ALA A 132 -15.51 4.24 -14.68
N GLY A 133 -16.55 4.16 -15.48
CA GLY A 133 -16.79 3.07 -16.42
C GLY A 133 -18.13 3.25 -17.14
N THR A 134 -18.25 2.66 -18.32
CA THR A 134 -19.50 2.58 -19.08
C THR A 134 -20.16 1.22 -18.88
N ALA A 135 -21.48 1.13 -19.13
CA ALA A 135 -22.17 -0.15 -19.12
C ALA A 135 -21.44 -1.17 -20.02
N PRO A 136 -21.36 -2.47 -19.65
CA PRO A 136 -22.09 -3.12 -18.55
C PRO A 136 -21.33 -3.12 -17.20
N ALA A 137 -20.29 -2.30 -17.01
CA ALA A 137 -19.58 -2.21 -15.74
C ALA A 137 -20.50 -1.70 -14.63
N THR A 138 -20.43 -2.34 -13.46
CA THR A 138 -20.99 -1.81 -12.22
C THR A 138 -19.94 -0.99 -11.51
N VAL A 139 -20.25 0.29 -11.23
CA VAL A 139 -19.37 1.22 -10.56
C VAL A 139 -19.96 1.61 -9.21
N THR A 140 -19.20 1.42 -8.13
CA THR A 140 -19.59 1.83 -6.78
C THR A 140 -18.56 2.81 -6.23
N GLU A 141 -19.00 4.02 -5.89
CA GLU A 141 -18.13 4.97 -5.20
C GLU A 141 -17.92 4.51 -3.77
N LEU A 142 -16.66 4.36 -3.39
CA LEU A 142 -16.25 3.93 -2.05
C LEU A 142 -15.88 5.11 -1.16
N TYR A 143 -15.27 6.14 -1.76
CA TYR A 143 -14.79 7.31 -1.04
C TYR A 143 -14.62 8.51 -1.96
N ARG A 144 -14.79 9.69 -1.37
CA ARG A 144 -14.44 10.99 -1.95
C ARG A 144 -14.04 11.92 -0.81
N THR A 145 -12.95 12.67 -0.96
CA THR A 145 -12.66 13.76 -0.02
C THR A 145 -13.77 14.81 -0.09
N SER A 146 -14.25 15.25 1.07
CA SER A 146 -15.33 16.26 1.17
C SER A 146 -14.88 17.67 0.77
N ALA A 147 -13.57 17.93 0.87
CA ALA A 147 -12.90 19.15 0.46
C ALA A 147 -11.70 18.83 -0.42
N ALA A 148 -11.20 19.83 -1.12
CA ALA A 148 -9.95 19.70 -1.85
C ALA A 148 -8.81 19.33 -0.91
N ILE A 149 -7.80 18.62 -1.46
CA ILE A 149 -6.58 18.30 -0.73
C ILE A 149 -5.91 19.62 -0.34
N PRO A 150 -5.80 19.92 0.98
CA PRO A 150 -5.19 21.15 1.42
C PRO A 150 -3.70 21.17 1.08
N ASP A 151 -3.09 22.36 1.04
CA ASP A 151 -1.66 22.60 0.88
C ASP A 151 -1.02 22.05 -0.40
N LEU A 152 -1.84 21.53 -1.33
CA LEU A 152 -1.37 21.10 -2.64
C LEU A 152 -1.06 22.35 -3.50
N LYS A 153 0.23 22.66 -3.64
CA LYS A 153 0.73 23.83 -4.38
C LYS A 153 1.01 23.46 -5.85
N PRO A 154 0.99 24.44 -6.77
CA PRO A 154 1.47 24.21 -8.12
C PRO A 154 2.92 23.69 -8.11
N GLY A 155 3.20 22.63 -8.87
CA GLY A 155 4.53 22.03 -8.93
C GLY A 155 4.52 20.61 -9.47
N ALA A 156 5.69 19.98 -9.44
CA ALA A 156 5.85 18.59 -9.80
C ALA A 156 5.61 17.66 -8.61
N TYR A 157 4.94 16.54 -8.86
CA TYR A 157 4.58 15.57 -7.81
C TYR A 157 4.83 14.15 -8.28
N ASP A 158 5.16 13.27 -7.34
CA ASP A 158 5.10 11.83 -7.49
C ASP A 158 3.70 11.33 -7.10
N LEU A 159 3.02 10.61 -8.00
CA LEU A 159 1.76 9.93 -7.75
C LEU A 159 2.02 8.43 -7.78
N ASN A 160 1.67 7.71 -6.72
CA ASN A 160 1.87 6.27 -6.66
C ASN A 160 0.80 5.55 -5.87
N LEU A 161 0.66 4.25 -6.16
CA LEU A 161 -0.06 3.28 -5.33
C LEU A 161 0.96 2.29 -4.77
N THR A 162 1.07 2.24 -3.45
CA THR A 162 1.98 1.34 -2.75
C THR A 162 1.19 0.37 -1.88
N ARG A 163 1.46 -0.93 -2.03
CA ARG A 163 0.98 -1.95 -1.10
C ARG A 163 1.92 -2.03 0.09
N VAL A 164 1.37 -1.87 1.28
CA VAL A 164 2.11 -1.91 2.55
C VAL A 164 1.56 -3.04 3.40
N THR A 165 2.45 -3.92 3.88
CA THR A 165 2.08 -5.02 4.77
C THR A 165 2.87 -4.94 6.07
N PHE A 166 2.15 -4.89 7.17
CA PHE A 166 2.66 -5.00 8.52
C PHE A 166 2.62 -6.46 8.96
N PRO A 167 3.67 -6.99 9.57
CA PRO A 167 3.63 -8.29 10.21
C PRO A 167 2.52 -8.39 11.25
N ALA A 168 2.01 -9.59 11.48
CA ALA A 168 1.10 -9.85 12.59
C ALA A 168 1.71 -9.42 13.93
N GLN A 169 0.88 -8.96 14.87
CA GLN A 169 1.27 -8.57 16.23
C GLN A 169 2.37 -7.49 16.30
N MET A 170 2.48 -6.69 15.24
CA MET A 170 3.44 -5.59 15.22
C MET A 170 2.91 -4.40 16.02
N PRO A 171 3.67 -3.90 17.03
CA PRO A 171 3.29 -2.68 17.75
C PRO A 171 3.22 -1.47 16.81
N SER A 172 2.59 -0.40 17.27
CA SER A 172 2.53 0.84 16.49
C SER A 172 3.94 1.34 16.17
N ASN A 173 4.13 1.72 14.91
CA ASN A 173 5.36 2.36 14.47
C ASN A 173 5.52 3.75 15.15
N PRO A 174 6.71 4.36 15.12
CA PRO A 174 6.92 5.71 15.64
C PRO A 174 5.97 6.73 14.98
N PRO A 175 5.57 7.79 15.72
CA PRO A 175 4.79 8.89 15.16
C PRO A 175 5.50 9.47 13.94
N HIS A 176 4.73 9.69 12.88
CA HIS A 176 5.24 10.23 11.62
C HIS A 176 4.13 10.98 10.89
N HIS A 177 4.51 11.78 9.91
CA HIS A 177 3.59 12.49 9.03
C HIS A 177 4.07 12.37 7.57
N ARG A 178 3.24 12.83 6.63
CA ARG A 178 3.59 12.83 5.22
C ARG A 178 3.92 14.24 4.73
N SER A 179 4.88 14.31 3.81
CA SER A 179 5.16 15.53 3.03
C SER A 179 4.12 15.79 1.94
N GLY A 180 3.14 14.92 1.78
CA GLY A 180 2.05 14.95 0.83
C GLY A 180 0.76 14.45 1.46
N ALA A 181 -0.20 14.02 0.64
CA ALA A 181 -1.45 13.43 1.08
C ALA A 181 -1.57 11.98 0.62
N ALA A 182 -2.37 11.18 1.34
CA ALA A 182 -2.63 9.79 0.97
C ALA A 182 -4.08 9.39 1.23
N LEU A 183 -4.58 8.46 0.40
CA LEU A 183 -5.82 7.73 0.65
C LEU A 183 -5.47 6.25 0.79
N TYR A 184 -5.79 5.67 1.95
CA TYR A 184 -5.55 4.26 2.23
C TYR A 184 -6.82 3.44 2.05
N TYR A 185 -6.67 2.25 1.49
CA TYR A 185 -7.70 1.21 1.43
C TYR A 185 -7.18 -0.05 2.12
N ILE A 186 -7.87 -0.52 3.16
CA ILE A 186 -7.48 -1.73 3.88
C ILE A 186 -7.90 -2.96 3.06
N VAL A 187 -6.90 -3.79 2.69
CA VAL A 187 -7.11 -5.00 1.90
C VAL A 187 -7.40 -6.20 2.79
N SER A 188 -6.60 -6.37 3.85
CA SER A 188 -6.71 -7.53 4.76
C SER A 188 -6.13 -7.24 6.13
N GLY A 189 -6.54 -8.03 7.11
CA GLY A 189 -6.11 -7.90 8.49
C GLY A 189 -6.75 -6.70 9.20
N MET A 190 -6.29 -6.43 10.42
CA MET A 190 -6.75 -5.32 11.25
C MET A 190 -5.59 -4.38 11.58
N GLY A 191 -5.71 -3.12 11.20
CA GLY A 191 -4.78 -2.07 11.58
C GLY A 191 -5.27 -1.28 12.79
N ALA A 192 -4.35 -0.83 13.63
CA ALA A 192 -4.58 0.15 14.68
C ALA A 192 -4.03 1.50 14.22
N ASN A 193 -4.91 2.43 13.88
CA ASN A 193 -4.56 3.79 13.47
C ASN A 193 -4.65 4.74 14.65
N THR A 194 -3.58 5.44 14.98
CA THR A 194 -3.54 6.40 16.08
C THR A 194 -3.32 7.81 15.54
N VAL A 195 -4.26 8.70 15.82
CA VAL A 195 -4.21 10.13 15.49
C VAL A 195 -4.59 10.90 16.75
N ASP A 196 -3.86 11.94 17.11
CA ASP A 196 -4.08 12.77 18.31
C ASP A 196 -4.28 11.94 19.59
N GLY A 197 -3.50 10.87 19.74
CA GLY A 197 -3.55 9.97 20.89
C GLY A 197 -4.76 9.04 20.94
N LYS A 198 -5.67 9.11 19.95
CA LYS A 198 -6.83 8.21 19.84
C LYS A 198 -6.51 7.09 18.85
N THR A 199 -6.66 5.85 19.30
CA THR A 199 -6.44 4.67 18.47
C THR A 199 -7.78 4.07 18.03
N GLU A 200 -7.93 3.86 16.73
CA GLU A 200 -9.08 3.22 16.13
C GLU A 200 -8.67 1.97 15.34
N ALA A 201 -9.46 0.92 15.44
CA ALA A 201 -9.29 -0.28 14.63
C ALA A 201 -9.85 -0.05 13.22
N LYS A 202 -9.07 -0.42 12.20
CA LYS A 202 -9.44 -0.31 10.78
C LYS A 202 -9.32 -1.69 10.13
N GLY A 203 -10.42 -2.19 9.60
CA GLY A 203 -10.50 -3.49 8.94
C GLY A 203 -10.69 -3.40 7.43
N PRO A 204 -10.77 -4.56 6.74
CA PRO A 204 -10.93 -4.63 5.28
C PRO A 204 -12.08 -3.78 4.76
N GLY A 205 -11.85 -3.07 3.64
CA GLY A 205 -12.81 -2.14 3.03
C GLY A 205 -12.80 -0.73 3.64
N SER A 206 -12.16 -0.51 4.79
CA SER A 206 -12.01 0.85 5.36
C SER A 206 -11.15 1.72 4.45
N LEU A 207 -11.58 2.98 4.30
CA LEU A 207 -10.82 4.03 3.62
C LEU A 207 -10.45 5.11 4.63
N ILE A 208 -9.18 5.52 4.61
CA ILE A 208 -8.61 6.50 5.54
C ILE A 208 -7.87 7.55 4.73
N TYR A 209 -8.26 8.81 4.90
CA TYR A 209 -7.58 9.94 4.31
C TYR A 209 -6.57 10.52 5.28
N GLU A 210 -5.33 10.66 4.83
CA GLU A 210 -4.25 11.33 5.56
C GLU A 210 -3.84 12.59 4.79
N PRO A 211 -4.22 13.79 5.27
CA PRO A 211 -3.77 15.05 4.69
C PRO A 211 -2.27 15.29 4.96
N PHE A 212 -1.72 16.33 4.34
CA PHE A 212 -0.37 16.82 4.65
C PHE A 212 -0.22 17.04 6.16
N ASP A 213 0.97 16.74 6.67
CA ASP A 213 1.41 16.99 8.04
C ASP A 213 0.58 16.35 9.17
N LEU A 214 -0.41 15.50 8.85
CA LEU A 214 -1.13 14.74 9.87
C LEU A 214 -0.18 13.77 10.58
N VAL A 215 0.11 14.02 11.86
CA VAL A 215 0.92 13.10 12.68
C VAL A 215 0.07 11.90 13.07
N HIS A 216 0.54 10.72 12.72
CA HIS A 216 -0.18 9.47 12.95
C HIS A 216 0.76 8.29 13.20
N GLN A 217 0.18 7.17 13.59
CA GLN A 217 0.88 5.89 13.78
C GLN A 217 -0.01 4.75 13.29
N TRP A 218 0.64 3.66 12.85
CA TRP A 218 -0.03 2.42 12.49
C TRP A 218 0.59 1.23 13.21
N GLY A 219 -0.25 0.31 13.66
CA GLY A 219 0.14 -0.99 14.20
C GLY A 219 -0.69 -2.11 13.60
N SER A 220 -0.28 -3.35 13.84
CA SER A 220 -0.98 -4.57 13.44
C SER A 220 -1.22 -5.45 14.67
N PRO A 221 -2.28 -5.21 15.45
CA PRO A 221 -2.50 -5.92 16.71
C PRO A 221 -3.03 -7.36 16.52
N GLY A 222 -3.51 -7.69 15.33
CA GLY A 222 -4.10 -8.99 15.03
C GLY A 222 -3.07 -10.12 14.88
N SER A 223 -3.56 -11.36 14.86
CA SER A 223 -2.76 -12.57 14.60
C SER A 223 -2.39 -12.77 13.14
N GLU A 224 -3.01 -12.00 12.24
CA GLU A 224 -2.77 -12.02 10.79
C GLU A 224 -2.06 -10.74 10.35
N PRO A 225 -1.26 -10.79 9.27
CA PRO A 225 -0.67 -9.59 8.69
C PRO A 225 -1.72 -8.57 8.27
N PHE A 226 -1.45 -7.30 8.52
CA PHE A 226 -2.27 -6.18 8.12
C PHE A 226 -1.75 -5.58 6.82
N THR A 227 -2.59 -5.53 5.78
CA THR A 227 -2.22 -5.03 4.46
C THR A 227 -3.15 -3.92 4.00
N PHE A 228 -2.59 -2.84 3.52
CA PHE A 228 -3.32 -1.75 2.88
C PHE A 228 -2.65 -1.26 1.60
N LEU A 229 -3.46 -0.61 0.76
CA LEU A 229 -3.01 0.16 -0.40
C LEU A 229 -2.94 1.63 0.02
N ALA A 230 -1.83 2.29 -0.29
CA ALA A 230 -1.64 3.73 -0.09
C ALA A 230 -1.56 4.42 -1.46
N PHE A 231 -2.58 5.18 -1.80
CA PHE A 231 -2.58 6.06 -2.97
C PHE A 231 -2.05 7.42 -2.54
N ASN A 232 -0.83 7.72 -2.96
CA ASN A 232 -0.03 8.85 -2.45
C ASN A 232 0.17 9.90 -3.52
N ILE A 233 0.11 11.19 -3.12
CA ILE A 233 0.65 12.31 -3.85
C ILE A 233 1.67 13.02 -2.97
N ASN A 234 2.93 13.13 -3.43
CA ASN A 234 4.02 13.77 -2.68
C ASN A 234 4.76 14.75 -3.60
N PRO A 235 5.25 15.90 -3.09
CA PRO A 235 6.10 16.76 -3.87
C PRO A 235 7.33 16.00 -4.41
N GLU A 236 7.67 16.22 -5.68
CA GLU A 236 8.81 15.53 -6.31
C GLU A 236 10.11 15.81 -5.56
N GLY A 237 10.91 14.75 -5.34
CA GLY A 237 12.21 14.84 -4.68
C GLY A 237 12.14 15.05 -3.16
N VAL A 238 10.94 15.08 -2.55
CA VAL A 238 10.78 15.21 -1.11
C VAL A 238 10.52 13.85 -0.48
N THR A 239 11.15 13.57 0.66
CA THR A 239 10.93 12.33 1.42
C THR A 239 9.45 12.22 1.80
N ALA A 240 8.79 11.15 1.38
CA ALA A 240 7.34 10.98 1.52
C ALA A 240 6.87 10.83 2.97
N VAL A 241 7.70 10.24 3.84
CA VAL A 241 7.38 9.99 5.27
C VAL A 241 8.45 10.64 6.13
N LEU A 242 8.02 11.52 7.01
CA LEU A 242 8.88 12.30 7.89
C LEU A 242 8.59 11.93 9.36
N PRO A 243 9.59 11.97 10.27
CA PRO A 243 9.35 11.78 11.70
C PRO A 243 8.30 12.78 12.20
N GLY A 244 7.44 12.35 13.12
CA GLY A 244 6.50 13.24 13.80
C GLY A 244 7.25 14.38 14.46
N ALA A 245 6.69 15.60 14.46
CA ALA A 245 7.28 16.71 15.17
C ALA A 245 7.38 16.35 16.67
N PRO A 246 8.50 16.67 17.36
CA PRO A 246 8.55 16.51 18.80
C PRO A 246 7.41 17.32 19.43
N ALA A 247 6.78 16.74 20.46
CA ALA A 247 5.76 17.44 21.21
C ALA A 247 6.28 18.85 21.58
N LYS A 248 5.52 19.89 21.24
CA LYS A 248 5.88 21.24 21.67
C LYS A 248 5.91 21.20 23.20
N THR A 249 7.08 21.30 23.79
CA THR A 249 7.24 21.56 25.22
C THR A 249 6.52 22.88 25.50
N GLN A 250 5.43 22.83 26.26
CA GLN A 250 4.71 23.98 26.77
C GLN A 250 5.57 24.70 27.81
#